data_d5261a5e0303be348bdfe067e5e85464
#
_entry.id   d5261a5e0303be348bdfe067e5e85464
#
_cell.length_a   1.000
_cell.length_b   1.000
_cell.length_c   1.000
_cell.angle_alpha   90.00
_cell.angle_beta   90.00
_cell.angle_gamma   90.00
#
_symmetry.space_group_name_H-M   'P 1'
#
loop_
_entity.id
_entity.type
_entity.pdbx_description
1 polymer ?
#
loop_
_entity_poly.entity_id
_entity_poly.type
_entity_poly.pdbx_seq_one_letter_code
_entity_poly.pdbx_strand_id
1 'polypeptide(L)'
;LHQRDNLRLINSLKELRDMGNSVIVVEHDKDMMLAADYVIDMGPKAGRLGGEVVFAGTPTEMLKTNTMTSQYLNGKMKIEIPAKRRKGNGKSIWLRGAKGNNLKNVDVEFPLGKLICVTGVSGSGKSTLINETLQPILLQKFYRSLQDPLEYDSIEGLENIDKVVNVDQSPLGRTPRSNPATYTGVFSDIRNLFVGLPEAKIRGYKPGRFSFNVSGGRCEACTGNGYKTIEMNFLPDVYVPCEVCHGKRYNRETLEVRFKGKSIADVLDMTINRAVEFFENVPQILNKIKVLQDVG
;
A
#
# COMPACT_ATOMS: atom_id res chain seq x y z
N LEU A 1 -14.27 -7.59 -7.51
CA LEU A 1 -15.61 -7.76 -8.13
C LEU A 1 -16.61 -8.27 -7.09
N HIS A 2 -17.92 -8.06 -7.32
CA HIS A 2 -18.94 -8.67 -6.47
C HIS A 2 -19.04 -10.16 -6.80
N GLN A 3 -19.28 -11.01 -5.80
CA GLN A 3 -19.32 -12.47 -5.97
C GLN A 3 -20.28 -12.95 -7.08
N ARG A 4 -21.40 -12.24 -7.31
CA ARG A 4 -22.32 -12.47 -8.43
C ARG A 4 -21.65 -12.30 -9.80
N ASP A 5 -20.73 -11.36 -9.91
CA ASP A 5 -20.06 -11.03 -11.18
C ASP A 5 -18.89 -11.99 -11.47
N ASN A 6 -18.31 -12.61 -10.42
CA ASN A 6 -17.25 -13.61 -10.56
C ASN A 6 -17.68 -14.82 -11.41
N LEU A 7 -18.89 -15.33 -11.20
CA LEU A 7 -19.39 -16.46 -11.99
C LEU A 7 -19.47 -16.12 -13.49
N ARG A 8 -19.91 -14.91 -13.83
CA ARG A 8 -19.96 -14.46 -15.23
C ARG A 8 -18.57 -14.36 -15.83
N LEU A 9 -17.61 -13.79 -15.07
CA LEU A 9 -16.22 -13.69 -15.50
C LEU A 9 -15.61 -15.08 -15.71
N ILE A 10 -15.79 -16.01 -14.76
CA ILE A 10 -15.32 -17.40 -14.88
C ILE A 10 -15.87 -18.06 -16.14
N ASN A 11 -17.17 -17.92 -16.40
CA ASN A 11 -17.79 -18.49 -17.60
C ASN A 11 -17.22 -17.89 -18.89
N SER A 12 -17.07 -16.56 -18.96
CA SER A 12 -16.46 -15.91 -20.13
C SER A 12 -15.01 -16.34 -20.36
N LEU A 13 -14.21 -16.53 -19.30
CA LEU A 13 -12.84 -17.05 -19.42
C LEU A 13 -12.81 -18.50 -19.90
N LYS A 14 -13.75 -19.34 -19.44
CA LYS A 14 -13.91 -20.72 -19.93
C LYS A 14 -14.33 -20.76 -21.41
N GLU A 15 -15.24 -19.90 -21.82
CA GLU A 15 -15.64 -19.76 -23.23
C GLU A 15 -14.44 -19.39 -24.12
N LEU A 16 -13.61 -18.44 -23.69
CA LEU A 16 -12.38 -18.08 -24.39
C LEU A 16 -11.41 -19.25 -24.50
N ARG A 17 -11.23 -20.04 -23.44
CA ARG A 17 -10.42 -21.27 -23.44
C ARG A 17 -11.00 -22.29 -24.43
N ASP A 18 -12.30 -22.52 -24.38
CA ASP A 18 -12.97 -23.55 -25.18
C ASP A 18 -12.97 -23.22 -26.69
N MET A 19 -12.73 -21.96 -27.05
CA MET A 19 -12.43 -21.53 -28.42
C MET A 19 -11.00 -21.88 -28.90
N GLY A 20 -10.19 -22.61 -28.08
CA GLY A 20 -8.84 -23.02 -28.41
C GLY A 20 -7.74 -22.07 -27.94
N ASN A 21 -8.05 -21.11 -27.04
CA ASN A 21 -7.08 -20.20 -26.47
C ASN A 21 -6.47 -20.74 -25.18
N SER A 22 -5.24 -20.30 -24.88
CA SER A 22 -4.67 -20.41 -23.53
C SER A 22 -4.98 -19.14 -22.76
N VAL A 23 -5.63 -19.26 -21.60
CA VAL A 23 -6.03 -18.14 -20.74
C VAL A 23 -5.19 -18.20 -19.47
N ILE A 24 -4.38 -17.17 -19.20
CA ILE A 24 -3.58 -17.02 -17.98
C ILE A 24 -4.17 -15.89 -17.16
N VAL A 25 -4.53 -16.16 -15.91
CA VAL A 25 -5.14 -15.19 -14.98
C VAL A 25 -4.32 -15.12 -13.72
N VAL A 26 -4.01 -13.91 -13.26
CA VAL A 26 -3.38 -13.68 -11.96
C VAL A 26 -4.49 -13.30 -10.98
N GLU A 27 -4.86 -14.21 -10.11
CA GLU A 27 -6.01 -14.05 -9.22
C GLU A 27 -5.78 -14.70 -7.85
N HIS A 28 -6.54 -14.24 -6.88
CA HIS A 28 -6.55 -14.74 -5.51
C HIS A 28 -7.97 -15.13 -5.03
N ASP A 29 -8.96 -15.02 -5.91
CA ASP A 29 -10.32 -15.43 -5.63
C ASP A 29 -10.45 -16.96 -5.59
N LYS A 30 -11.09 -17.47 -4.54
CA LYS A 30 -11.26 -18.90 -4.29
C LYS A 30 -11.98 -19.62 -5.45
N ASP A 31 -13.08 -19.04 -5.93
CA ASP A 31 -13.91 -19.67 -6.94
C ASP A 31 -13.19 -19.70 -8.29
N MET A 32 -12.41 -18.63 -8.59
CA MET A 32 -11.56 -18.57 -9.78
C MET A 32 -10.46 -19.65 -9.74
N MET A 33 -9.75 -19.78 -8.61
CA MET A 33 -8.69 -20.78 -8.45
C MET A 33 -9.24 -22.22 -8.57
N LEU A 34 -10.41 -22.49 -7.97
CA LEU A 34 -11.04 -23.82 -8.05
C LEU A 34 -11.64 -24.14 -9.42
N ALA A 35 -11.96 -23.12 -10.21
CA ALA A 35 -12.51 -23.25 -11.57
C ALA A 35 -11.44 -23.40 -12.64
N ALA A 36 -10.16 -23.15 -12.32
CA ALA A 36 -9.05 -23.28 -13.25
C ALA A 36 -8.72 -24.75 -13.55
N ASP A 37 -8.13 -25.02 -14.71
CA ASP A 37 -7.64 -26.36 -15.09
C ASP A 37 -6.26 -26.64 -14.45
N TYR A 38 -5.48 -25.56 -14.24
CA TYR A 38 -4.13 -25.65 -13.66
C TYR A 38 -3.84 -24.43 -12.81
N VAL A 39 -3.20 -24.61 -11.67
CA VAL A 39 -2.83 -23.56 -10.71
C VAL A 39 -1.33 -23.57 -10.50
N ILE A 40 -0.73 -22.39 -10.53
CA ILE A 40 0.65 -22.15 -10.11
C ILE A 40 0.58 -21.23 -8.89
N ASP A 41 1.02 -21.73 -7.74
CA ASP A 41 1.04 -20.98 -6.47
C ASP A 41 2.46 -20.45 -6.21
N MET A 42 2.55 -19.14 -6.03
CA MET A 42 3.82 -18.45 -5.82
C MET A 42 3.99 -18.09 -4.34
N GLY A 43 5.17 -18.32 -3.80
CA GLY A 43 5.45 -18.05 -2.40
C GLY A 43 6.93 -18.19 -2.04
N PRO A 44 7.23 -18.61 -0.78
CA PRO A 44 6.29 -18.78 0.35
C PRO A 44 5.81 -17.47 0.97
N LYS A 45 6.53 -16.35 0.75
CA LYS A 45 6.22 -15.01 1.27
C LYS A 45 6.30 -13.97 0.14
N ALA A 46 6.29 -12.69 0.49
CA ALA A 46 6.41 -11.59 -0.46
C ALA A 46 7.85 -11.07 -0.58
N GLY A 47 8.13 -10.31 -1.65
CA GLY A 47 9.42 -9.66 -1.90
C GLY A 47 10.59 -10.64 -1.98
N ARG A 48 11.68 -10.37 -1.27
CA ARG A 48 12.90 -11.21 -1.28
C ARG A 48 12.72 -12.61 -0.67
N LEU A 49 11.64 -12.84 0.04
CA LEU A 49 11.30 -14.12 0.66
C LEU A 49 10.24 -14.90 -0.13
N GLY A 50 9.86 -14.38 -1.27
CA GLY A 50 8.96 -15.00 -2.24
C GLY A 50 9.68 -15.31 -3.55
N GLY A 51 8.89 -15.46 -4.61
CA GLY A 51 9.40 -15.70 -5.96
C GLY A 51 9.68 -17.18 -6.27
N GLU A 52 9.26 -18.09 -5.41
CA GLU A 52 9.35 -19.53 -5.63
C GLU A 52 8.00 -20.11 -6.04
N VAL A 53 8.00 -21.13 -6.91
CA VAL A 53 6.80 -21.92 -7.18
C VAL A 53 6.64 -22.93 -6.03
N VAL A 54 5.67 -22.70 -5.16
CA VAL A 54 5.41 -23.58 -4.00
C VAL A 54 4.46 -24.73 -4.35
N PHE A 55 3.68 -24.57 -5.41
CA PHE A 55 2.85 -25.60 -5.99
C PHE A 55 2.60 -25.35 -7.49
N ALA A 56 2.50 -26.41 -8.28
CA ALA A 56 2.04 -26.39 -9.66
C ALA A 56 1.30 -27.68 -9.96
N GLY A 57 0.05 -27.59 -10.42
CA GLY A 57 -0.80 -28.76 -10.68
C GLY A 57 -2.28 -28.39 -10.76
N THR A 58 -3.13 -29.39 -10.71
CA THR A 58 -4.59 -29.21 -10.70
C THR A 58 -5.09 -28.66 -9.36
N PRO A 59 -6.23 -27.92 -9.32
CA PRO A 59 -6.86 -27.50 -8.07
C PRO A 59 -7.10 -28.66 -7.08
N THR A 60 -7.47 -29.82 -7.57
CA THR A 60 -7.71 -31.02 -6.73
C THR A 60 -6.43 -31.52 -6.06
N GLU A 61 -5.31 -31.49 -6.74
CA GLU A 61 -4.00 -31.82 -6.16
C GLU A 61 -3.57 -30.77 -5.15
N MET A 62 -3.78 -29.48 -5.48
CA MET A 62 -3.47 -28.38 -4.57
C MET A 62 -4.16 -28.51 -3.21
N LEU A 63 -5.44 -28.88 -3.18
CA LEU A 63 -6.19 -29.05 -1.93
C LEU A 63 -5.60 -30.12 -0.99
N LYS A 64 -4.78 -31.04 -1.51
CA LYS A 64 -4.10 -32.09 -0.73
C LYS A 64 -2.75 -31.63 -0.18
N THR A 65 -2.23 -30.50 -0.64
CA THR A 65 -0.94 -29.95 -0.18
C THR A 65 -1.08 -29.22 1.15
N ASN A 66 0.04 -28.74 1.69
CA ASN A 66 0.07 -27.95 2.92
C ASN A 66 0.57 -26.51 2.69
N THR A 67 0.40 -25.98 1.46
CA THR A 67 0.72 -24.56 1.19
C THR A 67 -0.26 -23.65 1.93
N MET A 68 0.12 -22.40 2.15
CA MET A 68 -0.77 -21.42 2.80
C MET A 68 -2.08 -21.28 2.03
N THR A 69 -2.01 -21.17 0.71
CA THR A 69 -3.18 -21.06 -0.17
C THR A 69 -4.09 -22.29 -0.03
N SER A 70 -3.52 -23.48 -0.05
CA SER A 70 -4.25 -24.74 0.13
C SER A 70 -4.98 -24.80 1.47
N GLN A 71 -4.34 -24.36 2.57
CA GLN A 71 -4.94 -24.34 3.90
C GLN A 71 -6.17 -23.42 3.99
N TYR A 72 -6.14 -22.28 3.29
CA TYR A 72 -7.32 -21.42 3.19
C TYR A 72 -8.40 -22.00 2.28
N LEU A 73 -8.04 -22.58 1.14
CA LEU A 73 -9.00 -23.17 0.21
C LEU A 73 -9.77 -24.34 0.83
N ASN A 74 -9.09 -25.22 1.56
CA ASN A 74 -9.70 -26.37 2.21
C ASN A 74 -10.31 -26.08 3.60
N GLY A 75 -10.23 -24.82 4.08
CA GLY A 75 -10.82 -24.36 5.32
C GLY A 75 -10.07 -24.74 6.59
N LYS A 76 -8.85 -25.32 6.50
CA LYS A 76 -7.97 -25.54 7.67
C LYS A 76 -7.56 -24.22 8.32
N MET A 77 -7.29 -23.20 7.50
CA MET A 77 -7.11 -21.83 7.94
C MET A 77 -8.33 -21.00 7.50
N LYS A 78 -8.82 -20.16 8.39
CA LYS A 78 -9.95 -19.26 8.11
C LYS A 78 -9.89 -18.07 9.05
N ILE A 79 -10.51 -16.97 8.64
CA ILE A 79 -10.77 -15.86 9.52
C ILE A 79 -12.02 -16.19 10.33
N GLU A 80 -11.85 -16.34 11.64
CA GLU A 80 -12.93 -16.74 12.52
C GLU A 80 -14.03 -15.67 12.59
N ILE A 81 -15.27 -16.11 12.43
CA ILE A 81 -16.42 -15.24 12.63
C ILE A 81 -16.68 -15.17 14.15
N PRO A 82 -16.67 -13.97 14.76
CA PRO A 82 -16.87 -13.86 16.20
C PRO A 82 -18.27 -14.37 16.59
N ALA A 83 -18.31 -15.25 17.57
CA ALA A 83 -19.56 -15.81 18.09
C ALA A 83 -20.48 -14.72 18.67
N LYS A 84 -19.90 -13.64 19.19
CA LYS A 84 -20.65 -12.52 19.77
C LYS A 84 -20.23 -11.21 19.10
N ARG A 85 -21.16 -10.53 18.45
CA ARG A 85 -20.94 -9.23 17.81
C ARG A 85 -20.86 -8.11 18.85
N ARG A 86 -20.04 -7.07 18.58
CA ARG A 86 -19.95 -5.87 19.41
C ARG A 86 -21.29 -5.13 19.43
N LYS A 87 -21.71 -4.67 20.62
CA LYS A 87 -22.92 -3.86 20.77
C LYS A 87 -22.75 -2.42 20.27
N GLY A 88 -21.50 -1.93 20.16
CA GLY A 88 -21.20 -0.53 19.91
C GLY A 88 -21.29 0.30 21.18
N ASN A 89 -21.21 1.62 21.05
CA ASN A 89 -21.28 2.57 22.17
C ASN A 89 -22.63 3.30 22.29
N GLY A 90 -23.64 2.89 21.49
CA GLY A 90 -24.97 3.51 21.48
C GLY A 90 -25.05 4.85 20.72
N LYS A 91 -23.94 5.31 20.13
CA LYS A 91 -23.89 6.54 19.34
C LYS A 91 -23.80 6.22 17.86
N SER A 92 -24.26 7.12 17.01
CA SER A 92 -24.27 6.95 15.55
C SER A 92 -24.00 8.27 14.86
N ILE A 93 -23.51 8.18 13.62
CA ILE A 93 -23.58 9.26 12.63
C ILE A 93 -24.77 8.97 11.75
N TRP A 94 -25.57 9.98 11.49
CA TRP A 94 -26.67 9.90 10.56
C TRP A 94 -26.39 10.82 9.36
N LEU A 95 -26.31 10.25 8.17
CA LEU A 95 -26.29 10.96 6.90
C LEU A 95 -27.70 10.93 6.33
N ARG A 96 -28.31 12.09 6.13
CA ARG A 96 -29.66 12.23 5.63
C ARG A 96 -29.66 12.76 4.20
N GLY A 97 -30.54 12.20 3.40
CA GLY A 97 -30.85 12.71 2.07
C GLY A 97 -29.69 12.70 1.10
N ALA A 98 -28.83 11.70 1.10
CA ALA A 98 -27.73 11.60 0.13
C ALA A 98 -28.27 11.36 -1.28
N LYS A 99 -27.94 12.26 -2.23
CA LYS A 99 -28.53 12.32 -3.59
C LYS A 99 -27.48 12.24 -4.70
N GLY A 100 -26.20 12.19 -4.37
CA GLY A 100 -25.12 12.20 -5.36
C GLY A 100 -25.21 11.02 -6.36
N ASN A 101 -24.91 11.27 -7.61
CA ASN A 101 -24.89 10.28 -8.70
C ASN A 101 -26.18 9.43 -8.76
N ASN A 102 -26.07 8.14 -8.44
CA ASN A 102 -27.20 7.20 -8.48
C ASN A 102 -27.91 7.02 -7.11
N LEU A 103 -27.51 7.74 -6.08
CA LEU A 103 -28.18 7.72 -4.78
C LEU A 103 -29.57 8.37 -4.87
N LYS A 104 -30.57 7.72 -4.28
CA LYS A 104 -31.97 8.12 -4.37
C LYS A 104 -32.47 8.68 -3.05
N ASN A 105 -31.88 9.80 -2.61
CA ASN A 105 -32.28 10.46 -1.37
C ASN A 105 -32.25 9.49 -0.18
N VAL A 106 -31.08 8.86 0.04
CA VAL A 106 -30.96 7.78 1.02
C VAL A 106 -30.52 8.32 2.40
N ASP A 107 -31.16 7.81 3.44
CA ASP A 107 -30.77 8.01 4.83
C ASP A 107 -29.96 6.82 5.32
N VAL A 108 -28.81 7.06 5.92
CA VAL A 108 -27.90 6.00 6.38
C VAL A 108 -27.42 6.28 7.79
N GLU A 109 -27.57 5.28 8.66
CA GLU A 109 -26.98 5.26 10.00
C GLU A 109 -25.64 4.54 10.02
N PHE A 110 -24.63 5.16 10.61
CA PHE A 110 -23.32 4.57 10.86
C PHE A 110 -23.12 4.43 12.39
N PRO A 111 -23.47 3.28 12.98
CA PRO A 111 -23.35 3.07 14.43
C PRO A 111 -21.88 3.00 14.85
N LEU A 112 -21.49 3.82 15.84
CA LEU A 112 -20.10 3.96 16.27
C LEU A 112 -19.64 2.80 17.18
N GLY A 113 -18.31 2.60 17.22
CA GLY A 113 -17.70 1.51 17.99
C GLY A 113 -17.88 0.13 17.35
N LYS A 114 -18.24 0.06 16.06
CA LYS A 114 -18.43 -1.17 15.29
C LYS A 114 -17.61 -1.18 14.02
N LEU A 115 -17.35 -2.37 13.49
CA LEU A 115 -16.92 -2.53 12.09
C LEU A 115 -18.15 -2.51 11.20
N ILE A 116 -18.24 -1.52 10.32
CA ILE A 116 -19.34 -1.33 9.38
C ILE A 116 -18.84 -1.72 7.99
N CYS A 117 -19.59 -2.58 7.30
CA CYS A 117 -19.29 -2.99 5.95
C CYS A 117 -20.38 -2.46 5.00
N VAL A 118 -19.98 -1.67 4.00
CA VAL A 118 -20.87 -1.19 2.93
C VAL A 118 -20.67 -2.08 1.72
N THR A 119 -21.69 -2.86 1.37
CA THR A 119 -21.63 -3.88 0.32
C THR A 119 -22.65 -3.62 -0.81
N GLY A 120 -22.52 -4.34 -1.89
CA GLY A 120 -23.43 -4.27 -3.05
C GLY A 120 -22.68 -4.50 -4.37
N VAL A 121 -23.41 -4.67 -5.45
CA VAL A 121 -22.84 -4.87 -6.79
C VAL A 121 -22.01 -3.69 -7.26
N SER A 122 -21.15 -3.89 -8.25
CA SER A 122 -20.39 -2.79 -8.86
C SER A 122 -21.35 -1.73 -9.41
N GLY A 123 -21.04 -0.44 -9.19
CA GLY A 123 -21.90 0.67 -9.62
C GLY A 123 -23.13 0.93 -8.74
N SER A 124 -23.32 0.23 -7.60
CA SER A 124 -24.49 0.43 -6.71
C SER A 124 -24.50 1.71 -5.89
N GLY A 125 -23.43 2.54 -5.97
CA GLY A 125 -23.36 3.81 -5.22
C GLY A 125 -22.54 3.74 -3.92
N LYS A 126 -21.84 2.64 -3.62
CA LYS A 126 -21.02 2.50 -2.40
C LYS A 126 -19.95 3.60 -2.29
N SER A 127 -19.19 3.80 -3.36
CA SER A 127 -18.13 4.83 -3.40
C SER A 127 -18.74 6.22 -3.35
N THR A 128 -19.85 6.45 -4.01
CA THR A 128 -20.59 7.71 -3.97
C THR A 128 -21.03 8.05 -2.55
N LEU A 129 -21.60 7.08 -1.82
CA LEU A 129 -22.04 7.28 -0.44
C LEU A 129 -20.85 7.56 0.51
N ILE A 130 -19.77 6.77 0.43
CA ILE A 130 -18.68 6.84 1.38
C ILE A 130 -17.62 7.84 0.94
N ASN A 131 -17.01 7.65 -0.25
CA ASN A 131 -15.82 8.39 -0.66
C ASN A 131 -16.17 9.80 -1.20
N GLU A 132 -17.34 9.95 -1.83
CA GLU A 132 -17.73 11.20 -2.49
C GLU A 132 -18.73 12.04 -1.67
N THR A 133 -19.39 11.44 -0.66
CA THR A 133 -20.34 12.16 0.23
C THR A 133 -19.83 12.19 1.67
N LEU A 134 -19.81 11.06 2.38
CA LEU A 134 -19.49 11.03 3.81
C LEU A 134 -18.05 11.47 4.10
N GLN A 135 -17.07 10.96 3.38
CA GLN A 135 -15.65 11.25 3.61
C GLN A 135 -15.32 12.74 3.44
N PRO A 136 -15.73 13.45 2.36
CA PRO A 136 -15.49 14.88 2.24
C PRO A 136 -16.11 15.69 3.38
N ILE A 137 -17.34 15.37 3.82
CA ILE A 137 -17.99 16.04 4.96
C ILE A 137 -17.11 15.92 6.21
N LEU A 138 -16.62 14.71 6.51
CA LEU A 138 -15.77 14.45 7.66
C LEU A 138 -14.42 15.17 7.54
N LEU A 139 -13.81 15.14 6.35
CA LEU A 139 -12.54 15.84 6.10
C LEU A 139 -12.66 17.35 6.18
N GLN A 140 -13.77 17.93 5.72
CA GLN A 140 -14.05 19.36 5.91
C GLN A 140 -14.16 19.72 7.39
N LYS A 141 -14.91 18.92 8.16
CA LYS A 141 -15.14 19.16 9.60
C LYS A 141 -13.84 19.10 10.42
N PHE A 142 -13.00 18.07 10.19
CA PHE A 142 -11.85 17.80 11.06
C PHE A 142 -10.52 18.36 10.51
N TYR A 143 -10.40 18.50 9.19
CA TYR A 143 -9.13 18.88 8.55
C TYR A 143 -9.23 20.08 7.62
N ARG A 144 -10.39 20.76 7.56
CA ARG A 144 -10.62 21.93 6.70
C ARG A 144 -10.32 21.64 5.22
N SER A 145 -10.63 20.43 4.76
CA SER A 145 -10.49 20.06 3.36
C SER A 145 -11.35 20.95 2.48
N LEU A 146 -10.84 21.27 1.28
CA LEU A 146 -11.57 22.04 0.27
C LEU A 146 -12.40 21.16 -0.68
N GLN A 147 -12.39 19.84 -0.48
CA GLN A 147 -13.16 18.94 -1.30
C GLN A 147 -14.63 19.01 -0.91
N ASP A 148 -15.48 19.38 -1.85
CA ASP A 148 -16.92 19.43 -1.63
C ASP A 148 -17.54 18.04 -1.66
N PRO A 149 -18.42 17.72 -0.69
CA PRO A 149 -19.23 16.51 -0.74
C PRO A 149 -20.29 16.61 -1.83
N LEU A 150 -20.73 15.47 -2.32
CA LEU A 150 -21.92 15.40 -3.15
C LEU A 150 -23.17 15.77 -2.34
N GLU A 151 -24.27 16.07 -3.04
CA GLU A 151 -25.50 16.61 -2.47
C GLU A 151 -26.08 15.68 -1.39
N TYR A 152 -26.41 16.26 -0.23
CA TYR A 152 -27.07 15.62 0.90
C TYR A 152 -27.90 16.67 1.69
N ASP A 153 -28.84 16.24 2.52
CA ASP A 153 -29.70 17.18 3.27
C ASP A 153 -29.04 17.57 4.60
N SER A 154 -28.61 16.63 5.41
CA SER A 154 -27.97 16.92 6.72
C SER A 154 -27.09 15.76 7.21
N ILE A 155 -26.22 16.06 8.18
CA ILE A 155 -25.45 15.07 8.92
C ILE A 155 -25.52 15.36 10.41
N GLU A 156 -25.71 14.31 11.21
CA GLU A 156 -25.84 14.38 12.67
C GLU A 156 -24.79 13.47 13.35
N GLY A 157 -24.44 13.73 14.59
CA GLY A 157 -23.58 12.87 15.40
C GLY A 157 -22.07 13.09 15.20
N LEU A 158 -21.66 14.14 14.49
CA LEU A 158 -20.24 14.47 14.26
C LEU A 158 -19.47 14.82 15.54
N GLU A 159 -20.18 15.29 16.57
CA GLU A 159 -19.62 15.58 17.89
C GLU A 159 -19.15 14.32 18.63
N ASN A 160 -19.52 13.14 18.14
CA ASN A 160 -19.12 11.85 18.72
C ASN A 160 -17.82 11.30 18.14
N ILE A 161 -17.16 12.04 17.24
CA ILE A 161 -15.91 11.67 16.57
C ILE A 161 -14.89 12.76 16.82
N ASP A 162 -13.63 12.38 17.04
CA ASP A 162 -12.50 13.28 17.25
C ASP A 162 -11.57 13.39 16.03
N LYS A 163 -11.51 12.35 15.21
CA LYS A 163 -10.68 12.32 13.99
C LYS A 163 -11.17 11.31 12.97
N VAL A 164 -10.70 11.45 11.75
CA VAL A 164 -10.94 10.52 10.63
C VAL A 164 -9.61 10.07 10.05
N VAL A 165 -9.49 8.79 9.79
CA VAL A 165 -8.34 8.21 9.07
C VAL A 165 -8.87 7.55 7.81
N ASN A 166 -8.41 8.04 6.67
CA ASN A 166 -8.69 7.40 5.38
C ASN A 166 -7.59 6.39 5.06
N VAL A 167 -7.99 5.16 4.75
CA VAL A 167 -7.08 4.11 4.30
C VAL A 167 -7.53 3.68 2.91
N ASP A 168 -6.67 3.84 1.92
CA ASP A 168 -6.90 3.43 0.55
C ASP A 168 -5.80 2.48 0.06
N GLN A 169 -5.98 1.91 -1.12
CA GLN A 169 -5.02 1.03 -1.78
C GLN A 169 -4.17 1.75 -2.83
N SER A 170 -4.14 3.08 -2.81
CA SER A 170 -3.32 3.84 -3.75
C SER A 170 -1.83 3.58 -3.48
N PRO A 171 -1.01 3.52 -4.55
CA PRO A 171 0.43 3.33 -4.39
C PRO A 171 1.05 4.43 -3.52
N LEU A 172 2.00 4.06 -2.66
CA LEU A 172 2.77 4.97 -1.80
C LEU A 172 3.69 5.90 -2.60
N GLY A 173 3.11 6.66 -3.52
CA GLY A 173 3.82 7.55 -4.42
C GLY A 173 4.03 6.97 -5.81
N ARG A 174 4.01 7.87 -6.79
CA ARG A 174 4.08 7.56 -8.22
C ARG A 174 5.43 7.94 -8.84
N THR A 175 6.39 8.37 -8.03
CA THR A 175 7.68 8.86 -8.51
C THR A 175 8.83 8.00 -7.98
N PRO A 176 9.95 7.95 -8.71
CA PRO A 176 11.18 7.28 -8.27
C PRO A 176 11.72 7.75 -6.93
N ARG A 177 11.28 8.92 -6.47
CA ARG A 177 11.68 9.54 -5.21
C ARG A 177 10.83 9.11 -4.03
N SER A 178 9.69 8.48 -4.31
CA SER A 178 8.80 7.96 -3.28
C SER A 178 9.29 6.61 -2.77
N ASN A 179 9.51 6.50 -1.49
CA ASN A 179 9.91 5.27 -0.82
C ASN A 179 9.35 5.26 0.62
N PRO A 180 9.35 4.11 1.31
CA PRO A 180 8.82 4.00 2.67
C PRO A 180 9.46 4.98 3.66
N ALA A 181 10.77 5.27 3.51
CA ALA A 181 11.46 6.19 4.41
C ALA A 181 11.00 7.65 4.26
N THR A 182 10.67 8.07 3.02
CA THR A 182 10.12 9.42 2.77
C THR A 182 8.67 9.52 3.20
N TYR A 183 7.87 8.49 2.94
CA TYR A 183 6.44 8.45 3.29
C TYR A 183 6.21 8.51 4.81
N THR A 184 6.96 7.73 5.58
CA THR A 184 6.85 7.73 7.05
C THR A 184 7.52 8.93 7.72
N GLY A 185 8.23 9.76 6.95
CA GLY A 185 8.99 10.89 7.45
C GLY A 185 10.27 10.49 8.21
N VAL A 186 10.59 9.20 8.34
CA VAL A 186 11.80 8.71 9.03
C VAL A 186 13.08 9.15 8.33
N PHE A 187 13.02 9.43 7.04
CA PHE A 187 14.19 9.89 6.29
C PHE A 187 14.74 11.24 6.81
N SER A 188 13.88 12.08 7.38
CA SER A 188 14.34 13.32 8.02
C SER A 188 15.20 13.05 9.25
N ASP A 189 14.81 12.08 10.09
CA ASP A 189 15.59 11.68 11.27
C ASP A 189 16.91 11.01 10.87
N ILE A 190 16.89 10.17 9.81
CA ILE A 190 18.10 9.57 9.25
C ILE A 190 19.08 10.65 8.77
N ARG A 191 18.62 11.66 8.03
CA ARG A 191 19.46 12.76 7.58
C ARG A 191 20.08 13.54 8.75
N ASN A 192 19.29 13.82 9.79
CA ASN A 192 19.76 14.51 10.98
C ASN A 192 20.83 13.68 11.73
N LEU A 193 20.65 12.36 11.80
CA LEU A 193 21.66 11.46 12.34
C LEU A 193 22.99 11.58 11.57
N PHE A 194 22.95 11.54 10.23
CA PHE A 194 24.15 11.66 9.40
C PHE A 194 24.84 13.02 9.55
N VAL A 195 24.08 14.11 9.66
CA VAL A 195 24.62 15.45 9.94
C VAL A 195 25.32 15.51 11.29
N GLY A 196 24.84 14.75 12.28
CA GLY A 196 25.43 14.65 13.61
C GLY A 196 26.80 13.94 13.67
N LEU A 197 27.19 13.22 12.61
CA LEU A 197 28.45 12.47 12.58
C LEU A 197 29.68 13.39 12.54
N PRO A 198 30.81 12.99 13.17
CA PRO A 198 32.02 13.80 13.20
C PRO A 198 32.48 14.23 11.81
N GLU A 199 32.51 13.31 10.86
CA GLU A 199 32.95 13.57 9.49
C GLU A 199 32.05 14.57 8.76
N ALA A 200 30.75 14.51 8.94
CA ALA A 200 29.82 15.47 8.36
C ALA A 200 29.99 16.86 8.98
N LYS A 201 30.24 16.93 10.29
CA LYS A 201 30.50 18.20 10.99
C LYS A 201 31.82 18.84 10.54
N ILE A 202 32.89 18.07 10.41
CA ILE A 202 34.19 18.57 9.91
C ILE A 202 34.04 19.17 8.51
N ARG A 203 33.22 18.53 7.63
CA ARG A 203 32.98 19.01 6.27
C ARG A 203 31.91 20.10 6.19
N GLY A 204 31.27 20.49 7.30
CA GLY A 204 30.21 21.50 7.34
C GLY A 204 28.93 21.07 6.63
N TYR A 205 28.65 19.77 6.57
CA TYR A 205 27.50 19.25 5.86
C TYR A 205 26.20 19.53 6.63
N LYS A 206 25.20 20.05 5.91
CA LYS A 206 23.86 20.34 6.40
C LYS A 206 22.86 19.24 5.99
N PRO A 207 21.65 19.17 6.55
CA PRO A 207 20.65 18.14 6.20
C PRO A 207 20.32 18.01 4.71
N GLY A 208 20.41 19.13 3.96
CA GLY A 208 20.24 19.15 2.50
C GLY A 208 21.28 18.29 1.77
N ARG A 209 22.50 18.17 2.29
CA ARG A 209 23.57 17.34 1.70
C ARG A 209 23.15 15.87 1.59
N PHE A 210 22.41 15.39 2.58
CA PHE A 210 21.90 14.01 2.66
C PHE A 210 20.50 13.83 2.05
N SER A 211 20.01 14.82 1.28
CA SER A 211 18.77 14.73 0.53
C SER A 211 19.05 14.41 -0.93
N PHE A 212 18.39 13.40 -1.48
CA PHE A 212 18.44 13.12 -2.92
C PHE A 212 17.53 14.04 -3.75
N ASN A 213 16.71 14.88 -3.10
CA ASN A 213 15.83 15.85 -3.77
C ASN A 213 16.47 17.23 -4.01
N VAL A 214 17.52 17.54 -3.26
CA VAL A 214 18.18 18.86 -3.25
C VAL A 214 19.57 18.72 -3.87
N SER A 215 19.98 19.72 -4.66
CA SER A 215 21.34 19.80 -5.20
C SER A 215 22.40 19.89 -4.10
N GLY A 216 23.63 19.52 -4.42
CA GLY A 216 24.79 19.58 -3.54
C GLY A 216 25.28 18.23 -3.01
N GLY A 217 24.37 17.31 -2.66
CA GLY A 217 24.74 15.96 -2.21
C GLY A 217 24.25 14.83 -3.09
N ARG A 218 23.25 15.09 -3.91
CA ARG A 218 22.71 14.12 -4.85
C ARG A 218 23.61 13.93 -6.08
N CYS A 219 23.44 12.84 -6.77
CA CYS A 219 24.03 12.66 -8.10
C CYS A 219 23.31 13.58 -9.09
N GLU A 220 24.03 14.52 -9.71
CA GLU A 220 23.43 15.47 -10.64
C GLU A 220 23.13 14.82 -12.01
N ALA A 221 23.85 13.76 -12.41
CA ALA A 221 23.61 13.05 -13.66
C ALA A 221 22.22 12.41 -13.73
N CYS A 222 21.65 11.96 -12.60
CA CYS A 222 20.29 11.42 -12.51
C CYS A 222 19.38 12.28 -11.60
N THR A 223 19.84 13.45 -11.18
CA THR A 223 19.13 14.36 -10.29
C THR A 223 18.58 13.69 -9.02
N GLY A 224 19.30 12.67 -8.51
CA GLY A 224 18.93 11.91 -7.32
C GLY A 224 17.95 10.75 -7.55
N ASN A 225 17.55 10.47 -8.77
CA ASN A 225 16.62 9.36 -9.07
C ASN A 225 17.26 7.97 -8.95
N GLY A 226 18.59 7.88 -9.14
CA GLY A 226 19.34 6.61 -9.16
C GLY A 226 19.34 5.92 -10.50
N TYR A 227 18.41 6.28 -11.38
CA TYR A 227 18.29 5.74 -12.74
C TYR A 227 17.88 6.84 -13.73
N LYS A 228 18.02 6.56 -15.01
CA LYS A 228 17.54 7.36 -16.14
C LYS A 228 16.35 6.66 -16.75
N THR A 229 15.32 7.43 -17.07
CA THR A 229 14.17 6.93 -17.84
C THR A 229 14.46 7.09 -19.31
N ILE A 230 14.31 6.04 -20.07
CA ILE A 230 14.32 6.06 -21.54
C ILE A 230 12.86 5.96 -21.96
N GLU A 231 12.32 7.09 -22.41
CA GLU A 231 10.94 7.17 -22.92
C GLU A 231 10.84 6.47 -24.27
N MET A 232 9.85 5.59 -24.41
CA MET A 232 9.58 4.85 -25.63
C MET A 232 8.18 5.20 -26.13
N ASN A 233 8.07 5.75 -27.36
CA ASN A 233 6.83 6.31 -27.90
C ASN A 233 5.61 5.37 -27.91
N PHE A 234 5.81 4.06 -28.00
CA PHE A 234 4.72 3.06 -28.09
C PHE A 234 4.88 1.88 -27.12
N LEU A 235 5.92 1.89 -26.28
CA LEU A 235 6.21 0.86 -25.29
C LEU A 235 6.34 1.50 -23.90
N PRO A 236 6.21 0.72 -22.81
CA PRO A 236 6.48 1.21 -21.47
C PRO A 236 7.91 1.76 -21.35
N ASP A 237 8.06 2.84 -20.59
CA ASP A 237 9.36 3.44 -20.31
C ASP A 237 10.33 2.44 -19.70
N VAL A 238 11.59 2.50 -20.12
CA VAL A 238 12.67 1.65 -19.61
C VAL A 238 13.51 2.44 -18.59
N TYR A 239 13.71 1.84 -17.42
CA TYR A 239 14.53 2.42 -16.36
C TYR A 239 15.91 1.77 -16.34
N VAL A 240 16.95 2.57 -16.61
CA VAL A 240 18.34 2.11 -16.63
C VAL A 240 19.08 2.71 -15.45
N PRO A 241 19.85 1.92 -14.65
CA PRO A 241 20.67 2.45 -13.57
C PRO A 241 21.59 3.56 -14.04
N CYS A 242 21.72 4.63 -13.25
CA CYS A 242 22.58 5.75 -13.59
C CYS A 242 24.05 5.30 -13.62
N GLU A 243 24.74 5.51 -14.72
CA GLU A 243 26.14 5.13 -14.96
C GLU A 243 27.12 5.81 -13.98
N VAL A 244 26.77 7.01 -13.48
CA VAL A 244 27.62 7.79 -12.59
C VAL A 244 27.51 7.32 -11.11
N CYS A 245 26.28 7.13 -10.62
CA CYS A 245 26.08 6.75 -9.22
C CYS A 245 25.69 5.27 -9.02
N HIS A 246 25.53 4.51 -10.08
CA HIS A 246 25.16 3.09 -10.07
C HIS A 246 23.96 2.80 -9.14
N GLY A 247 22.92 3.60 -9.23
CA GLY A 247 21.71 3.47 -8.42
C GLY A 247 21.76 4.14 -7.03
N LYS A 248 22.93 4.62 -6.56
CA LYS A 248 23.11 5.11 -5.20
C LYS A 248 22.55 6.50 -4.92
N ARG A 249 22.07 7.24 -5.93
CA ARG A 249 21.38 8.55 -5.84
C ARG A 249 22.24 9.74 -5.37
N TYR A 250 23.41 9.52 -4.77
CA TYR A 250 24.28 10.55 -4.19
C TYR A 250 25.63 10.64 -4.93
N ASN A 251 26.30 11.77 -4.75
CA ASN A 251 27.67 11.93 -5.19
C ASN A 251 28.65 11.20 -4.24
N ARG A 252 29.90 11.02 -4.68
CA ARG A 252 30.92 10.25 -3.98
C ARG A 252 31.20 10.81 -2.58
N GLU A 253 31.36 12.12 -2.47
CA GLU A 253 31.72 12.77 -1.18
C GLU A 253 30.62 12.59 -0.12
N THR A 254 29.34 12.57 -0.51
CA THR A 254 28.23 12.31 0.43
C THR A 254 28.25 10.85 0.91
N LEU A 255 28.62 9.90 0.02
CA LEU A 255 28.69 8.48 0.34
C LEU A 255 29.88 8.10 1.22
N GLU A 256 30.89 8.96 1.36
CA GLU A 256 32.02 8.77 2.25
C GLU A 256 31.60 8.85 3.71
N VAL A 257 30.62 9.69 4.06
CA VAL A 257 30.09 9.79 5.43
C VAL A 257 29.35 8.49 5.79
N ARG A 258 29.78 7.85 6.87
CA ARG A 258 29.28 6.52 7.25
C ARG A 258 28.86 6.47 8.72
N PHE A 259 27.69 5.87 8.96
CA PHE A 259 27.22 5.49 10.28
C PHE A 259 27.29 3.98 10.43
N LYS A 260 27.96 3.46 11.46
CA LYS A 260 28.21 2.01 11.62
C LYS A 260 28.70 1.35 10.31
N GLY A 261 29.60 2.02 9.58
CA GLY A 261 30.18 1.54 8.32
C GLY A 261 29.28 1.63 7.08
N LYS A 262 28.05 2.13 7.19
CA LYS A 262 27.08 2.24 6.10
C LYS A 262 26.89 3.69 5.67
N SER A 263 26.90 3.94 4.36
CA SER A 263 26.54 5.23 3.77
C SER A 263 25.02 5.45 3.80
N ILE A 264 24.57 6.67 3.53
CA ILE A 264 23.15 6.97 3.46
C ILE A 264 22.44 6.19 2.32
N ALA A 265 23.12 5.89 1.23
CA ALA A 265 22.57 5.06 0.17
C ALA A 265 22.42 3.60 0.62
N ASP A 266 23.39 3.05 1.34
CA ASP A 266 23.31 1.70 1.91
C ASP A 266 22.15 1.58 2.90
N VAL A 267 21.87 2.64 3.67
CA VAL A 267 20.73 2.70 4.59
C VAL A 267 19.39 2.70 3.83
N LEU A 268 19.27 3.46 2.74
CA LEU A 268 18.07 3.47 1.92
C LEU A 268 17.79 2.14 1.20
N ASP A 269 18.83 1.34 0.96
CA ASP A 269 18.72 0.01 0.34
C ASP A 269 18.47 -1.12 1.36
N MET A 270 18.49 -0.83 2.66
CA MET A 270 18.18 -1.82 3.68
C MET A 270 16.72 -2.26 3.63
N THR A 271 16.48 -3.54 3.88
CA THR A 271 15.13 -4.00 4.24
C THR A 271 14.74 -3.45 5.61
N ILE A 272 13.43 -3.32 5.88
CA ILE A 272 12.92 -2.83 7.16
C ILE A 272 13.46 -3.66 8.33
N ASN A 273 13.49 -5.00 8.22
CA ASN A 273 14.02 -5.87 9.26
C ASN A 273 15.50 -5.56 9.59
N ARG A 274 16.34 -5.38 8.57
CA ARG A 274 17.74 -4.97 8.75
C ARG A 274 17.88 -3.56 9.33
N ALA A 275 17.01 -2.65 8.91
CA ALA A 275 17.03 -1.28 9.44
C ALA A 275 16.63 -1.24 10.92
N VAL A 276 15.69 -2.06 11.38
CA VAL A 276 15.32 -2.20 12.80
C VAL A 276 16.53 -2.64 13.63
N GLU A 277 17.26 -3.67 13.21
CA GLU A 277 18.49 -4.12 13.89
C GLU A 277 19.58 -3.04 13.85
N PHE A 278 19.77 -2.40 12.70
CA PHE A 278 20.80 -1.39 12.50
C PHE A 278 20.60 -0.14 13.37
N PHE A 279 19.35 0.29 13.53
CA PHE A 279 18.96 1.48 14.31
C PHE A 279 18.46 1.16 15.72
N GLU A 280 18.72 -0.03 16.28
CA GLU A 280 18.27 -0.46 17.61
C GLU A 280 18.52 0.57 18.72
N ASN A 281 19.66 1.28 18.64
CA ASN A 281 20.10 2.29 19.62
C ASN A 281 19.73 3.74 19.22
N VAL A 282 18.84 3.93 18.23
CA VAL A 282 18.37 5.24 17.77
C VAL A 282 16.84 5.31 17.87
N PRO A 283 16.27 5.58 19.06
CA PRO A 283 14.84 5.47 19.33
C PRO A 283 13.96 6.28 18.38
N GLN A 284 14.39 7.46 17.95
CA GLN A 284 13.63 8.33 17.05
C GLN A 284 13.39 7.69 15.67
N ILE A 285 14.37 6.93 15.18
CA ILE A 285 14.26 6.18 13.92
C ILE A 285 13.54 4.86 14.18
N LEU A 286 13.98 4.12 15.21
CA LEU A 286 13.47 2.79 15.54
C LEU A 286 11.94 2.76 15.70
N ASN A 287 11.37 3.69 16.44
CA ASN A 287 9.93 3.75 16.69
C ASN A 287 9.11 3.87 15.39
N LYS A 288 9.62 4.60 14.39
CA LYS A 288 8.94 4.77 13.10
C LYS A 288 9.06 3.54 12.21
N ILE A 289 10.25 2.90 12.15
CA ILE A 289 10.47 1.74 11.27
C ILE A 289 9.90 0.45 11.87
N LYS A 290 9.81 0.35 13.21
CA LYS A 290 9.22 -0.82 13.87
C LYS A 290 7.75 -1.00 13.52
N VAL A 291 7.00 0.10 13.40
CA VAL A 291 5.60 0.05 12.92
C VAL A 291 5.49 -0.57 11.53
N LEU A 292 6.45 -0.26 10.63
CA LEU A 292 6.48 -0.88 9.29
C LEU A 292 6.79 -2.38 9.37
N GLN A 293 7.65 -2.79 10.31
CA GLN A 293 7.94 -4.21 10.55
C GLN A 293 6.72 -4.96 11.08
N ASP A 294 5.97 -4.35 12.01
CA ASP A 294 4.79 -4.96 12.63
C ASP A 294 3.63 -5.15 11.62
N VAL A 295 3.60 -4.33 10.57
CA VAL A 295 2.59 -4.44 9.49
C VAL A 295 2.94 -5.53 8.46
N GLY A 296 4.20 -5.90 8.30
CA GLY A 296 4.69 -6.95 7.41
C GLY A 296 5.43 -6.41 6.20
#